data_c37262b1498be1172efa712fdc00996d
#
_entry.id   c37262b1498be1172efa712fdc00996d
#
_cell.length_a   1.000
_cell.length_b   1.000
_cell.length_c   1.000
_cell.angle_alpha   90.00
_cell.angle_beta   90.00
_cell.angle_gamma   90.00
#
_symmetry.space_group_name_H-M   'P 1'
#
loop_
_entity.id
_entity.type
_entity.pdbx_description
1 polymer ?
#
loop_
_entity_poly.entity_id
_entity_poly.type
_entity_poly.pdbx_seq_one_letter_code
_entity_poly.pdbx_strand_id
1 'polypeptide(L)'
;NRENSRYRDWFFIDFNGNSNYNDGLWYEGWEGNFDLVKINLRNEEVINHIFECIKLWIDEFDIDGLRLDVAYCLDKDFLKRLRSYTDSLKNDFLLLGELLHGDYNQFVNDDMLHSCTNYECYKGVYSSFNSMNMFEIVHSLLRQFGPEQWTLYRGKHLLSFVDNHDVSRIASILTNEKHIPLTYGMIFGMPGIPCVYYGSEWGAKAHKNEGDPALRVCFDEPLDNELSE
;
A
#
# COMPACT_ATOMS: atom_id res chain seq x y z
N ASN A 1 -12.76 8.08 -31.47
CA ASN A 1 -13.06 6.67 -31.70
C ASN A 1 -13.94 6.01 -30.64
N ARG A 2 -14.44 6.74 -29.65
CA ARG A 2 -15.36 6.29 -28.58
C ARG A 2 -15.75 4.80 -28.62
N GLU A 3 -16.93 4.48 -29.16
CA GLU A 3 -17.51 3.13 -29.26
C GLU A 3 -16.72 2.18 -30.16
N ASN A 4 -15.93 2.70 -31.09
CA ASN A 4 -15.11 1.93 -32.03
C ASN A 4 -13.66 1.77 -31.56
N SER A 5 -13.31 2.17 -30.33
CA SER A 5 -11.99 1.92 -29.77
C SER A 5 -11.81 0.42 -29.52
N ARG A 6 -10.66 -0.14 -29.91
CA ARG A 6 -10.29 -1.52 -29.56
C ARG A 6 -10.16 -1.72 -28.05
N TYR A 7 -9.96 -0.64 -27.28
CA TYR A 7 -9.77 -0.65 -25.83
C TYR A 7 -11.06 -0.34 -25.06
N ARG A 8 -12.24 -0.23 -25.73
CA ARG A 8 -13.48 0.13 -25.04
C ARG A 8 -13.80 -0.81 -23.86
N ASP A 9 -13.60 -2.11 -24.05
CA ASP A 9 -13.95 -3.14 -23.07
C ASP A 9 -12.86 -3.32 -22.00
N TRP A 10 -11.76 -2.56 -22.09
CA TRP A 10 -10.72 -2.49 -21.06
C TRP A 10 -11.15 -1.66 -19.85
N PHE A 11 -12.24 -0.91 -19.98
CA PHE A 11 -12.79 -0.05 -18.94
C PHE A 11 -14.29 -0.31 -18.80
N PHE A 12 -14.86 0.08 -17.67
CA PHE A 12 -16.31 0.05 -17.46
C PHE A 12 -16.90 1.36 -17.98
N ILE A 13 -17.50 1.36 -19.17
CA ILE A 13 -17.99 2.55 -19.85
C ILE A 13 -19.48 2.39 -20.19
N ASP A 14 -20.27 3.44 -19.92
CA ASP A 14 -21.65 3.61 -20.41
C ASP A 14 -21.69 4.83 -21.33
N PHE A 15 -21.92 4.59 -22.63
CA PHE A 15 -21.99 5.65 -23.65
C PHE A 15 -23.32 6.42 -23.63
N ASN A 16 -24.29 6.01 -22.82
CA ASN A 16 -25.54 6.72 -22.58
C ASN A 16 -25.52 7.51 -21.24
N GLY A 17 -24.42 7.39 -20.48
CA GLY A 17 -24.23 8.09 -19.24
C GLY A 17 -23.51 9.43 -19.41
N ASN A 18 -23.13 10.03 -18.30
CA ASN A 18 -22.32 11.25 -18.27
C ASN A 18 -21.42 11.27 -17.06
N SER A 19 -20.17 11.68 -17.24
CA SER A 19 -19.24 11.95 -16.15
C SER A 19 -19.43 13.37 -15.60
N ASN A 20 -18.66 13.74 -14.58
CA ASN A 20 -18.60 15.13 -14.08
C ASN A 20 -17.98 16.12 -15.09
N TYR A 21 -17.35 15.63 -16.16
CA TYR A 21 -16.79 16.44 -17.24
C TYR A 21 -17.81 16.78 -18.34
N ASN A 22 -19.03 16.25 -18.22
CA ASN A 22 -20.12 16.48 -19.18
C ASN A 22 -19.73 16.12 -20.62
N ASP A 23 -19.00 15.04 -20.80
CA ASP A 23 -18.41 14.56 -22.05
C ASP A 23 -19.28 13.56 -22.81
N GLY A 24 -20.49 13.26 -22.29
CA GLY A 24 -21.48 12.38 -22.91
C GLY A 24 -21.11 10.90 -22.82
N LEU A 25 -20.33 10.52 -21.82
CA LEU A 25 -20.09 9.13 -21.43
C LEU A 25 -19.86 9.04 -19.91
N TRP A 26 -20.24 7.93 -19.32
CA TRP A 26 -19.89 7.58 -17.94
C TRP A 26 -18.85 6.46 -17.96
N TYR A 27 -17.94 6.49 -16.98
CA TYR A 27 -16.99 5.41 -16.75
C TYR A 27 -16.73 5.24 -15.24
N GLU A 28 -16.34 4.05 -14.86
CA GLU A 28 -15.99 3.78 -13.45
C GLU A 28 -14.63 4.39 -13.12
N GLY A 29 -14.59 5.24 -12.10
CA GLY A 29 -13.38 5.75 -11.49
C GLY A 29 -13.20 5.20 -10.08
N TRP A 30 -11.98 5.26 -9.56
CA TRP A 30 -11.69 4.84 -8.20
C TRP A 30 -12.50 5.69 -7.19
N GLU A 31 -13.35 5.00 -6.41
CA GLU A 31 -14.26 5.62 -5.43
C GLU A 31 -15.07 6.82 -6.00
N GLY A 32 -15.42 6.75 -7.29
CA GLY A 32 -16.17 7.81 -7.97
C GLY A 32 -15.32 8.98 -8.48
N ASN A 33 -13.99 8.91 -8.35
CA ASN A 33 -13.09 9.91 -8.91
C ASN A 33 -12.82 9.61 -10.38
N PHE A 34 -13.36 10.45 -11.27
CA PHE A 34 -13.22 10.30 -12.71
C PHE A 34 -11.81 10.59 -13.25
N ASP A 35 -10.93 11.25 -12.50
CA ASP A 35 -9.52 11.42 -12.87
C ASP A 35 -8.71 10.12 -12.75
N LEU A 36 -9.21 9.16 -11.96
CA LEU A 36 -8.59 7.87 -11.69
C LEU A 36 -9.43 6.74 -12.29
N VAL A 37 -9.32 6.57 -13.59
CA VAL A 37 -10.12 5.62 -14.36
C VAL A 37 -9.80 4.18 -13.98
N LYS A 38 -10.83 3.40 -13.65
CA LYS A 38 -10.68 2.01 -13.27
C LYS A 38 -10.59 1.08 -14.47
N ILE A 39 -9.57 0.25 -14.51
CA ILE A 39 -9.39 -0.77 -15.53
C ILE A 39 -10.24 -2.01 -15.23
N ASN A 40 -10.74 -2.66 -16.28
CA ASN A 40 -11.58 -3.85 -16.16
C ASN A 40 -10.74 -5.12 -15.99
N LEU A 41 -10.45 -5.49 -14.73
CA LEU A 41 -9.70 -6.70 -14.37
C LEU A 41 -10.47 -8.02 -14.59
N ARG A 42 -11.65 -7.98 -15.26
CA ARG A 42 -12.39 -9.17 -15.73
C ARG A 42 -12.24 -9.39 -17.23
N ASN A 43 -11.60 -8.48 -17.93
CA ASN A 43 -11.32 -8.60 -19.36
C ASN A 43 -10.02 -9.38 -19.57
N GLU A 44 -10.08 -10.47 -20.34
CA GLU A 44 -8.92 -11.34 -20.60
C GLU A 44 -7.77 -10.63 -21.32
N GLU A 45 -8.04 -9.70 -22.22
CA GLU A 45 -6.97 -8.93 -22.90
C GLU A 45 -6.23 -8.04 -21.91
N VAL A 46 -6.97 -7.43 -20.95
CA VAL A 46 -6.39 -6.61 -19.89
C VAL A 46 -5.51 -7.46 -18.99
N ILE A 47 -6.01 -8.62 -18.55
CA ILE A 47 -5.27 -9.51 -17.66
C ILE A 47 -3.99 -10.00 -18.34
N ASN A 48 -4.10 -10.46 -19.60
CA ASN A 48 -2.95 -10.92 -20.37
C ASN A 48 -1.92 -9.80 -20.56
N HIS A 49 -2.35 -8.59 -20.88
CA HIS A 49 -1.46 -7.45 -21.02
C HIS A 49 -0.70 -7.14 -19.71
N ILE A 50 -1.39 -7.12 -18.58
CA ILE A 50 -0.76 -6.93 -17.26
C ILE A 50 0.26 -8.04 -17.00
N PHE A 51 -0.09 -9.29 -17.26
CA PHE A 51 0.78 -10.44 -17.03
C PHE A 51 2.03 -10.40 -17.91
N GLU A 52 1.88 -10.01 -19.18
CA GLU A 52 3.02 -9.79 -20.10
C GLU A 52 3.95 -8.68 -19.58
N CYS A 53 3.40 -7.57 -19.07
CA CYS A 53 4.20 -6.51 -18.45
C CYS A 53 4.96 -7.00 -17.22
N ILE A 54 4.30 -7.77 -16.33
CA ILE A 54 4.95 -8.33 -15.13
C ILE A 54 6.07 -9.29 -15.54
N LYS A 55 5.80 -10.16 -16.51
CA LYS A 55 6.83 -11.05 -17.02
C LYS A 55 8.04 -10.28 -17.58
N LEU A 56 7.78 -9.23 -18.36
CA LEU A 56 8.85 -8.37 -18.88
C LEU A 56 9.67 -7.75 -17.75
N TRP A 57 9.02 -7.26 -16.69
CA TRP A 57 9.74 -6.67 -15.55
C TRP A 57 10.58 -7.69 -14.77
N ILE A 58 10.10 -8.93 -14.65
CA ILE A 58 10.89 -10.02 -14.06
C ILE A 58 12.08 -10.34 -14.96
N ASP A 59 11.86 -10.52 -16.26
CA ASP A 59 12.89 -10.93 -17.21
C ASP A 59 14.00 -9.87 -17.40
N GLU A 60 13.62 -8.58 -17.46
CA GLU A 60 14.54 -7.49 -17.78
C GLU A 60 15.15 -6.82 -16.54
N PHE A 61 14.41 -6.74 -15.43
CA PHE A 61 14.82 -6.00 -14.24
C PHE A 61 15.01 -6.89 -13.01
N ASP A 62 14.73 -8.18 -13.13
CA ASP A 62 14.84 -9.19 -12.05
C ASP A 62 14.12 -8.77 -10.75
N ILE A 63 12.94 -8.15 -10.88
CA ILE A 63 12.15 -7.72 -9.71
C ILE A 63 11.72 -8.92 -8.85
N ASP A 64 11.65 -8.73 -7.53
CA ASP A 64 11.30 -9.76 -6.54
C ASP A 64 9.87 -9.65 -6.01
N GLY A 65 9.10 -8.69 -6.49
CA GLY A 65 7.72 -8.52 -6.05
C GLY A 65 7.04 -7.30 -6.61
N LEU A 66 5.76 -7.17 -6.27
CA LEU A 66 4.90 -6.04 -6.64
C LEU A 66 4.21 -5.47 -5.39
N ARG A 67 4.17 -4.14 -5.30
CA ARG A 67 3.22 -3.44 -4.44
C ARG A 67 2.00 -3.07 -5.26
N LEU A 68 0.83 -3.54 -4.84
CA LEU A 68 -0.44 -3.28 -5.49
C LEU A 68 -1.13 -2.11 -4.78
N ASP A 69 -1.29 -1.02 -5.52
CA ASP A 69 -2.00 0.17 -5.08
C ASP A 69 -3.48 -0.15 -4.86
N VAL A 70 -4.10 0.45 -3.82
CA VAL A 70 -5.51 0.27 -3.47
C VAL A 70 -6.03 -1.17 -3.61
N ALA A 71 -5.28 -2.14 -3.11
CA ALA A 71 -5.53 -3.55 -3.33
C ALA A 71 -6.91 -4.03 -2.86
N TYR A 72 -7.53 -3.31 -1.92
CA TYR A 72 -8.90 -3.57 -1.47
C TYR A 72 -9.97 -3.31 -2.54
N CYS A 73 -9.66 -2.54 -3.59
CA CYS A 73 -10.53 -2.26 -4.73
C CYS A 73 -10.32 -3.22 -5.91
N LEU A 74 -9.30 -4.10 -5.86
CA LEU A 74 -9.00 -5.03 -6.94
C LEU A 74 -9.95 -6.23 -6.94
N ASP A 75 -10.21 -6.77 -8.12
CA ASP A 75 -11.02 -7.98 -8.29
C ASP A 75 -10.29 -9.18 -7.65
N LYS A 76 -10.97 -9.92 -6.78
CA LYS A 76 -10.36 -11.03 -6.04
C LYS A 76 -9.97 -12.20 -6.94
N ASP A 77 -10.70 -12.45 -8.02
CA ASP A 77 -10.35 -13.50 -8.97
C ASP A 77 -9.11 -13.12 -9.78
N PHE A 78 -8.96 -11.83 -10.10
CA PHE A 78 -7.72 -11.30 -10.66
C PHE A 78 -6.53 -11.51 -9.68
N LEU A 79 -6.69 -11.20 -8.39
CA LEU A 79 -5.63 -11.40 -7.39
C LEU A 79 -5.19 -12.87 -7.27
N LYS A 80 -6.12 -13.82 -7.31
CA LYS A 80 -5.80 -15.25 -7.31
C LYS A 80 -5.04 -15.66 -8.58
N ARG A 81 -5.46 -15.16 -9.72
CA ARG A 81 -4.79 -15.42 -11.00
C ARG A 81 -3.39 -14.82 -11.01
N LEU A 82 -3.25 -13.58 -10.51
CA LEU A 82 -1.97 -12.91 -10.36
C LEU A 82 -1.02 -13.72 -9.48
N ARG A 83 -1.50 -14.19 -8.31
CA ARG A 83 -0.71 -15.03 -7.40
C ARG A 83 -0.21 -16.29 -8.11
N SER A 84 -1.10 -17.06 -8.72
CA SER A 84 -0.74 -18.29 -9.44
C SER A 84 0.24 -18.02 -10.58
N TYR A 85 0.07 -16.90 -11.30
CA TYR A 85 0.93 -16.51 -12.39
C TYR A 85 2.35 -16.16 -11.92
N THR A 86 2.47 -15.29 -10.93
CA THR A 86 3.78 -14.89 -10.40
C THR A 86 4.55 -16.03 -9.75
N ASP A 87 3.87 -16.91 -9.01
CA ASP A 87 4.46 -18.11 -8.43
C ASP A 87 5.02 -19.07 -9.51
N SER A 88 4.42 -19.07 -10.71
CA SER A 88 4.90 -19.85 -11.85
C SER A 88 6.13 -19.25 -12.55
N LEU A 89 6.38 -17.96 -12.39
CA LEU A 89 7.49 -17.24 -13.04
C LEU A 89 8.74 -17.17 -12.17
N LYS A 90 8.56 -16.88 -10.88
CA LYS A 90 9.69 -16.69 -9.96
C LYS A 90 9.31 -17.18 -8.56
N ASN A 91 10.14 -18.06 -8.01
CA ASN A 91 9.99 -18.51 -6.62
C ASN A 91 10.15 -17.32 -5.68
N ASP A 92 9.40 -17.34 -4.58
CA ASP A 92 9.44 -16.32 -3.53
C ASP A 92 9.09 -14.90 -3.99
N PHE A 93 8.34 -14.77 -5.11
CA PHE A 93 7.88 -13.47 -5.62
C PHE A 93 6.84 -12.85 -4.69
N LEU A 94 7.12 -11.68 -4.12
CA LEU A 94 6.27 -11.03 -3.13
C LEU A 94 5.10 -10.27 -3.77
N LEU A 95 3.89 -10.52 -3.33
CA LEU A 95 2.72 -9.68 -3.59
C LEU A 95 2.33 -8.94 -2.30
N LEU A 96 2.56 -7.64 -2.28
CA LEU A 96 2.22 -6.72 -1.19
C LEU A 96 1.05 -5.84 -1.60
N GLY A 97 -0.04 -5.86 -0.86
CA GLY A 97 -1.20 -5.00 -1.13
C GLY A 97 -1.25 -3.78 -0.22
N GLU A 98 -1.66 -2.66 -0.77
CA GLU A 98 -2.09 -1.56 0.07
C GLU A 98 -3.53 -1.79 0.55
N LEU A 99 -3.69 -1.98 1.85
CA LEU A 99 -4.98 -2.08 2.52
C LEU A 99 -5.05 -1.02 3.63
N LEU A 100 -6.01 -0.12 3.55
CA LEU A 100 -6.13 0.99 4.49
C LEU A 100 -6.88 0.58 5.76
N HIS A 101 -7.86 -0.31 5.64
CA HIS A 101 -8.75 -0.74 6.73
C HIS A 101 -9.42 -2.07 6.41
N GLY A 102 -10.22 -2.59 7.35
CA GLY A 102 -11.00 -3.82 7.19
C GLY A 102 -10.28 -5.06 7.68
N ASP A 103 -10.82 -6.22 7.31
CA ASP A 103 -10.22 -7.51 7.62
C ASP A 103 -9.20 -7.91 6.55
N TYR A 104 -7.93 -7.85 6.88
CA TYR A 104 -6.83 -8.18 5.98
C TYR A 104 -6.84 -9.64 5.53
N ASN A 105 -7.45 -10.56 6.28
CA ASN A 105 -7.56 -11.97 5.88
C ASN A 105 -8.32 -12.17 4.56
N GLN A 106 -9.17 -11.21 4.18
CA GLN A 106 -9.89 -11.27 2.92
C GLN A 106 -8.98 -11.18 1.69
N PHE A 107 -7.76 -10.66 1.86
CA PHE A 107 -6.80 -10.43 0.79
C PHE A 107 -5.45 -11.11 1.05
N VAL A 108 -5.00 -11.14 2.32
CA VAL A 108 -3.73 -11.76 2.72
C VAL A 108 -4.00 -13.20 3.13
N ASN A 109 -3.77 -14.12 2.20
CA ASN A 109 -3.98 -15.56 2.37
C ASN A 109 -3.18 -16.34 1.32
N ASP A 110 -3.28 -17.66 1.35
CA ASP A 110 -2.48 -18.55 0.49
C ASP A 110 -2.77 -18.39 -1.00
N ASP A 111 -3.94 -17.87 -1.38
CA ASP A 111 -4.39 -17.76 -2.76
C ASP A 111 -4.17 -16.39 -3.39
N MET A 112 -3.91 -15.34 -2.58
CA MET A 112 -3.87 -13.94 -3.05
C MET A 112 -2.57 -13.26 -2.62
N LEU A 113 -2.66 -12.26 -1.71
CA LEU A 113 -1.51 -11.47 -1.29
C LEU A 113 -0.71 -12.17 -0.19
N HIS A 114 0.61 -12.01 -0.20
CA HIS A 114 1.48 -12.46 0.87
C HIS A 114 1.44 -11.54 2.09
N SER A 115 1.30 -10.23 1.84
CA SER A 115 1.36 -9.20 2.87
C SER A 115 0.50 -7.99 2.48
N CYS A 116 0.26 -7.12 3.45
CA CYS A 116 -0.34 -5.81 3.21
C CYS A 116 0.19 -4.76 4.19
N THR A 117 -0.08 -3.49 3.90
CA THR A 117 0.22 -2.34 4.76
C THR A 117 -0.54 -2.41 6.08
N ASN A 118 0.16 -2.25 7.21
CA ASN A 118 -0.43 -2.31 8.56
C ASN A 118 -0.77 -0.91 9.08
N TYR A 119 -1.80 -0.28 8.50
CA TYR A 119 -2.27 1.05 8.93
C TYR A 119 -2.80 1.09 10.35
N GLU A 120 -3.31 -0.03 10.88
CA GLU A 120 -3.77 -0.10 12.27
C GLU A 120 -2.62 0.13 13.25
N CYS A 121 -1.48 -0.55 13.06
CA CYS A 121 -0.30 -0.34 13.90
C CYS A 121 0.36 1.02 13.65
N TYR A 122 0.37 1.53 12.42
CA TYR A 122 0.90 2.86 12.11
C TYR A 122 0.34 3.93 13.05
N LYS A 123 -0.99 4.01 13.17
CA LYS A 123 -1.62 4.96 14.09
C LYS A 123 -1.24 4.69 15.55
N GLY A 124 -1.26 3.43 15.96
CA GLY A 124 -0.92 3.02 17.33
C GLY A 124 0.50 3.40 17.72
N VAL A 125 1.46 3.33 16.80
CA VAL A 125 2.87 3.72 17.07
C VAL A 125 2.96 5.21 17.40
N TYR A 126 2.61 6.11 16.48
CA TYR A 126 2.83 7.53 16.73
C TYR A 126 1.95 8.09 17.86
N SER A 127 0.70 7.61 17.99
CA SER A 127 -0.19 8.07 19.07
C SER A 127 0.35 7.68 20.44
N SER A 128 0.95 6.50 20.57
CA SER A 128 1.53 6.03 21.82
C SER A 128 2.70 6.89 22.30
N PHE A 129 3.58 7.29 21.39
CA PHE A 129 4.69 8.20 21.73
C PHE A 129 4.24 9.63 21.99
N ASN A 130 3.22 10.13 21.30
CA ASN A 130 2.70 11.48 21.52
C ASN A 130 1.94 11.60 22.83
N SER A 131 1.19 10.58 23.22
CA SER A 131 0.42 10.56 24.46
C SER A 131 1.19 10.00 25.65
N MET A 132 2.40 9.45 25.43
CA MET A 132 3.17 8.68 26.43
C MET A 132 2.34 7.54 27.04
N ASN A 133 1.51 6.91 26.22
CA ASN A 133 0.61 5.83 26.61
C ASN A 133 0.61 4.72 25.55
N MET A 134 1.18 3.58 25.89
CA MET A 134 1.34 2.43 24.98
C MET A 134 0.08 1.57 24.82
N PHE A 135 -1.06 1.94 25.41
CA PHE A 135 -2.27 1.11 25.43
C PHE A 135 -2.75 0.81 23.99
N GLU A 136 -2.79 1.81 23.11
CA GLU A 136 -3.31 1.65 21.75
C GLU A 136 -2.48 0.66 20.94
N ILE A 137 -1.15 0.82 20.91
CA ILE A 137 -0.27 -0.08 20.16
C ILE A 137 -0.25 -1.49 20.73
N VAL A 138 -0.24 -1.62 22.07
CA VAL A 138 -0.29 -2.94 22.74
C VAL A 138 -1.61 -3.64 22.40
N HIS A 139 -2.74 -2.91 22.42
CA HIS A 139 -4.03 -3.47 22.04
C HIS A 139 -4.02 -3.96 20.58
N SER A 140 -3.52 -3.16 19.65
CA SER A 140 -3.43 -3.53 18.24
C SER A 140 -2.53 -4.75 18.02
N LEU A 141 -1.38 -4.82 18.69
CA LEU A 141 -0.46 -5.96 18.61
C LEU A 141 -1.06 -7.25 19.18
N LEU A 142 -1.72 -7.17 20.34
CA LEU A 142 -2.38 -8.34 20.93
C LEU A 142 -3.55 -8.83 20.06
N ARG A 143 -4.32 -7.90 19.49
CA ARG A 143 -5.41 -8.23 18.58
C ARG A 143 -4.92 -8.88 17.30
N GLN A 144 -3.81 -8.41 16.75
CA GLN A 144 -3.26 -8.90 15.48
C GLN A 144 -2.42 -10.18 15.65
N PHE A 145 -1.56 -10.25 16.67
CA PHE A 145 -0.51 -11.26 16.79
C PHE A 145 -0.45 -11.95 18.15
N GLY A 146 -1.35 -11.63 19.07
CA GLY A 146 -1.36 -12.14 20.43
C GLY A 146 -1.53 -13.66 20.57
N PRO A 147 -1.45 -14.21 21.77
CA PRO A 147 -1.55 -15.66 22.00
C PRO A 147 -2.98 -16.20 21.93
N GLU A 148 -3.99 -15.35 22.00
CA GLU A 148 -5.39 -15.75 22.08
C GLU A 148 -5.92 -16.37 20.79
N GLN A 149 -6.93 -17.25 20.89
CA GLN A 149 -7.53 -17.93 19.73
C GLN A 149 -8.21 -16.98 18.75
N TRP A 150 -8.71 -15.84 19.21
CA TRP A 150 -9.36 -14.82 18.41
C TRP A 150 -8.40 -13.86 17.68
N THR A 151 -7.08 -14.07 17.82
CA THR A 151 -6.06 -13.27 17.14
C THR A 151 -6.22 -13.32 15.63
N LEU A 152 -6.21 -12.14 14.99
CA LEU A 152 -6.64 -12.01 13.59
C LEU A 152 -5.58 -12.46 12.57
N TYR A 153 -4.29 -12.12 12.80
CA TYR A 153 -3.24 -12.20 11.78
C TYR A 153 -2.03 -13.03 12.21
N ARG A 154 -2.24 -14.00 13.11
CA ARG A 154 -1.18 -14.90 13.56
C ARG A 154 -0.54 -15.61 12.37
N GLY A 155 0.80 -15.58 12.30
CA GLY A 155 1.56 -16.20 11.21
C GLY A 155 1.63 -15.36 9.92
N LYS A 156 0.97 -14.19 9.89
CA LYS A 156 1.10 -13.24 8.77
C LYS A 156 2.19 -12.21 9.06
N HIS A 157 2.88 -11.81 7.99
CA HIS A 157 3.93 -10.79 8.05
C HIS A 157 3.43 -9.53 7.36
N LEU A 158 2.76 -8.63 8.11
CA LEU A 158 2.25 -7.37 7.59
C LEU A 158 3.38 -6.34 7.48
N LEU A 159 3.29 -5.42 6.49
CA LEU A 159 4.24 -4.34 6.32
C LEU A 159 3.99 -3.25 7.36
N SER A 160 4.88 -3.14 8.35
CA SER A 160 4.82 -2.14 9.41
C SER A 160 5.67 -0.92 9.07
N PHE A 161 5.11 0.27 9.26
CA PHE A 161 5.76 1.53 8.92
C PHE A 161 5.40 2.62 9.94
N VAL A 162 6.20 3.67 10.01
CA VAL A 162 5.93 4.87 10.83
C VAL A 162 5.44 6.04 9.98
N ASP A 163 5.73 6.03 8.70
CA ASP A 163 5.20 6.92 7.67
C ASP A 163 5.40 6.30 6.27
N ASN A 164 4.83 6.93 5.27
CA ASN A 164 4.99 6.58 3.86
C ASN A 164 4.70 7.81 2.97
N HIS A 165 4.62 7.60 1.65
CA HIS A 165 4.37 8.65 0.65
C HIS A 165 2.95 9.24 0.68
N ASP A 166 2.02 8.67 1.45
CA ASP A 166 0.61 9.07 1.50
C ASP A 166 0.19 9.65 2.85
N VAL A 167 1.06 9.64 3.85
CA VAL A 167 0.80 10.20 5.17
C VAL A 167 1.87 11.21 5.57
N SER A 168 1.58 12.05 6.56
CA SER A 168 2.57 12.99 7.10
C SER A 168 3.81 12.24 7.60
N ARG A 169 5.00 12.83 7.35
CA ARG A 169 6.27 12.30 7.82
C ARG A 169 6.28 12.15 9.34
N ILE A 170 6.91 11.11 9.85
CA ILE A 170 6.94 10.82 11.30
C ILE A 170 7.53 11.97 12.11
N ALA A 171 8.58 12.64 11.60
CA ALA A 171 9.18 13.79 12.23
C ALA A 171 8.24 15.02 12.34
N SER A 172 7.20 15.09 11.49
CA SER A 172 6.16 16.13 11.55
C SER A 172 5.01 15.78 12.48
N ILE A 173 4.81 14.49 12.78
CA ILE A 173 3.70 14.00 13.61
C ILE A 173 4.09 13.94 15.08
N LEU A 174 5.33 13.55 15.38
CA LEU A 174 5.80 13.40 16.75
C LEU A 174 5.94 14.76 17.45
N THR A 175 5.40 14.84 18.67
CA THR A 175 5.55 16.01 19.53
C THR A 175 6.98 16.15 20.11
N ASN A 176 7.76 15.07 20.07
CA ASN A 176 9.16 15.04 20.49
C ASN A 176 9.97 14.23 19.46
N GLU A 177 10.82 14.89 18.71
CA GLU A 177 11.65 14.29 17.67
C GLU A 177 12.64 13.24 18.20
N LYS A 178 13.03 13.32 19.48
CA LYS A 178 13.85 12.29 20.13
C LYS A 178 13.18 10.90 20.19
N HIS A 179 11.88 10.84 19.89
CA HIS A 179 11.16 9.58 19.81
C HIS A 179 11.27 8.92 18.42
N ILE A 180 11.84 9.57 17.39
CA ILE A 180 12.01 8.97 16.05
C ILE A 180 12.73 7.62 16.12
N PRO A 181 13.94 7.50 16.73
CA PRO A 181 14.61 6.20 16.84
C PRO A 181 13.81 5.17 17.63
N LEU A 182 13.01 5.61 18.61
CA LEU A 182 12.17 4.72 19.41
C LEU A 182 10.99 4.17 18.60
N THR A 183 10.38 4.98 17.70
CA THR A 183 9.31 4.50 16.81
C THR A 183 9.84 3.47 15.82
N TYR A 184 11.02 3.68 15.25
CA TYR A 184 11.69 2.69 14.42
C TYR A 184 12.08 1.43 15.22
N GLY A 185 12.67 1.59 16.39
CA GLY A 185 12.96 0.47 17.29
C GLY A 185 11.72 -0.39 17.56
N MET A 186 10.56 0.23 17.72
CA MET A 186 9.29 -0.48 17.89
C MET A 186 8.91 -1.29 16.65
N ILE A 187 8.87 -0.68 15.45
CA ILE A 187 8.44 -1.42 14.24
C ILE A 187 9.43 -2.53 13.85
N PHE A 188 10.73 -2.37 14.15
CA PHE A 188 11.73 -3.43 13.95
C PHE A 188 11.60 -4.56 14.98
N GLY A 189 11.02 -4.29 16.15
CA GLY A 189 10.75 -5.28 17.19
C GLY A 189 9.37 -5.94 17.10
N MET A 190 8.47 -5.45 16.26
CA MET A 190 7.13 -5.99 16.06
C MET A 190 7.14 -7.20 15.10
N PRO A 191 6.13 -8.10 15.19
CA PRO A 191 5.90 -9.07 14.14
C PRO A 191 5.58 -8.39 12.81
N GLY A 192 6.18 -8.87 11.71
CA GLY A 192 5.92 -8.34 10.37
C GLY A 192 7.18 -7.95 9.61
N ILE A 193 7.02 -7.11 8.62
CA ILE A 193 8.08 -6.60 7.74
C ILE A 193 8.24 -5.11 8.06
N PRO A 194 9.35 -4.67 8.70
CA PRO A 194 9.57 -3.25 8.95
C PRO A 194 9.89 -2.51 7.64
N CYS A 195 9.31 -1.32 7.48
CA CYS A 195 9.52 -0.47 6.33
C CYS A 195 10.00 0.92 6.76
N VAL A 196 11.10 1.38 6.16
CA VAL A 196 11.62 2.74 6.32
C VAL A 196 11.31 3.51 5.04
N TYR A 197 10.60 4.62 5.16
CA TYR A 197 10.36 5.52 4.05
C TYR A 197 11.56 6.46 3.90
N TYR A 198 12.09 6.58 2.68
CA TYR A 198 13.31 7.34 2.42
C TYR A 198 13.24 8.77 2.96
N GLY A 199 14.31 9.23 3.57
CA GLY A 199 14.42 10.55 4.21
C GLY A 199 13.87 10.61 5.63
N SER A 200 13.00 9.68 6.04
CA SER A 200 12.44 9.66 7.40
C SER A 200 13.46 9.17 8.41
N GLU A 201 14.44 8.35 8.01
CA GLU A 201 15.62 7.97 8.79
C GLU A 201 16.47 9.17 9.16
N TRP A 202 16.42 10.25 8.37
CA TRP A 202 17.11 11.52 8.63
C TRP A 202 16.20 12.56 9.29
N GLY A 203 14.98 12.21 9.65
CA GLY A 203 14.01 13.14 10.24
C GLY A 203 13.43 14.14 9.27
N ALA A 204 13.33 13.81 7.97
CA ALA A 204 12.65 14.66 6.99
C ALA A 204 11.22 14.98 7.41
N LYS A 205 10.79 16.23 7.18
CA LYS A 205 9.48 16.75 7.61
C LYS A 205 8.61 17.07 6.42
N ALA A 206 7.35 16.70 6.49
CA ALA A 206 6.27 17.18 5.63
C ALA A 206 4.91 16.76 6.22
N HIS A 207 3.89 17.58 6.04
CA HIS A 207 2.52 17.25 6.39
C HIS A 207 1.71 16.86 5.14
N LYS A 208 0.74 15.95 5.30
CA LYS A 208 -0.12 15.48 4.19
C LYS A 208 -0.87 16.63 3.50
N ASN A 209 -1.26 17.67 4.25
CA ASN A 209 -1.96 18.83 3.71
C ASN A 209 -1.09 19.76 2.85
N GLU A 210 0.23 19.56 2.82
CA GLU A 210 1.17 20.28 1.94
C GLU A 210 1.22 19.66 0.54
N GLY A 211 0.57 18.52 0.34
CA GLY A 211 0.46 17.81 -0.92
C GLY A 211 1.61 16.82 -1.18
N ASP A 212 1.42 16.02 -2.23
CA ASP A 212 2.36 14.95 -2.59
C ASP A 212 3.79 15.42 -2.87
N PRO A 213 4.04 16.58 -3.53
CA PRO A 213 5.42 17.03 -3.74
C PRO A 213 6.22 17.23 -2.46
N ALA A 214 5.56 17.65 -1.36
CA ALA A 214 6.22 17.82 -0.06
C ALA A 214 6.54 16.49 0.60
N LEU A 215 5.67 15.49 0.45
CA LEU A 215 5.89 14.14 0.99
C LEU A 215 6.93 13.34 0.20
N ARG A 216 7.06 13.60 -1.11
CA ARG A 216 7.85 12.81 -2.08
C ARG A 216 9.05 13.61 -2.63
N VAL A 217 9.66 14.39 -1.77
CA VAL A 217 10.82 15.25 -2.10
C VAL A 217 11.98 14.36 -2.57
N CYS A 218 12.70 14.82 -3.60
CA CYS A 218 13.97 14.25 -4.00
C CYS A 218 15.09 14.84 -3.13
N PHE A 219 15.88 13.98 -2.49
CA PHE A 219 17.05 14.40 -1.72
C PHE A 219 18.30 14.14 -2.56
N ASP A 220 19.10 15.19 -2.76
CA ASP A 220 20.41 15.07 -3.42
C ASP A 220 21.46 14.52 -2.44
N GLU A 221 21.35 14.88 -1.16
CA GLU A 221 22.23 14.49 -0.07
C GLU A 221 21.41 14.17 1.20
N PRO A 222 21.93 13.34 2.12
CA PRO A 222 21.32 13.15 3.44
C PRO A 222 21.17 14.48 4.19
N LEU A 223 20.17 14.58 5.05
CA LEU A 223 20.02 15.76 5.92
C LEU A 223 21.16 15.78 6.95
N ASP A 224 21.79 16.94 7.10
CA ASP A 224 22.89 17.13 8.08
C ASP A 224 22.29 17.34 9.48
N ASN A 225 22.20 16.25 10.25
CA ASN A 225 21.70 16.24 11.64
C ASN A 225 22.14 14.99 12.40
N GLU A 226 21.83 14.93 13.71
CA GLU A 226 22.19 13.83 14.60
C GLU A 226 21.62 12.45 14.19
N LEU A 227 20.60 12.41 13.32
CA LEU A 227 20.01 11.14 12.85
C LEU A 227 20.76 10.57 11.63
N SER A 228 21.60 11.39 10.98
CA SER A 228 22.38 10.97 9.81
C SER A 228 23.75 10.39 10.18
N GLU A 229 24.18 10.55 11.44
CA GLU A 229 25.41 10.00 12.02
C GLU A 229 25.21 8.57 12.53
#